data_4f3c0790a04a1b6a9f69f6b347c5a1d1
#
_entry.id   4f3c0790a04a1b6a9f69f6b347c5a1d1
#
_cell.length_a   1.000
_cell.length_b   1.000
_cell.length_c   1.000
_cell.angle_alpha   90.00
_cell.angle_beta   90.00
_cell.angle_gamma   90.00
#
_symmetry.space_group_name_H-M   'P 1'
#
loop_
_entity.id
_entity.type
_entity.pdbx_description
1 polymer ?
#
loop_
_entity_poly.entity_id
_entity_poly.type
_entity_poly.pdbx_seq_one_letter_code
_entity_poly.pdbx_strand_id
1 'polypeptide(L)'
;MKNLSVFIFGMLLILFMSGCQTIKEKTDEIEKKESKKLSQFIGQPVSELKIVMGKPTGISQSDTGLKVLIYKTKKYGITCERKFEINNNDMVIGFQTKGCF
;
A
#
# COMPACT_ATOMS: atom_id res chain seq x y z
N MET A 1 30.09 7.31 41.56
CA MET A 1 29.73 5.93 41.20
C MET A 1 28.20 5.74 40.97
N LYS A 2 27.34 6.39 41.70
CA LYS A 2 25.86 6.31 41.46
C LYS A 2 25.42 6.92 40.13
N ASN A 3 26.12 7.92 39.59
CA ASN A 3 25.77 8.60 38.35
C ASN A 3 26.11 7.77 37.09
N LEU A 4 27.11 6.89 37.15
CA LEU A 4 27.53 6.07 36.01
C LEU A 4 26.48 4.98 35.69
N SER A 5 25.87 4.38 36.74
CA SER A 5 24.84 3.36 36.58
C SER A 5 23.55 3.91 35.95
N VAL A 6 23.18 5.11 36.27
CA VAL A 6 22.02 5.81 35.69
C VAL A 6 22.27 6.17 34.22
N PHE A 7 23.47 6.60 33.87
CA PHE A 7 23.84 6.89 32.47
C PHE A 7 23.83 5.66 31.58
N ILE A 8 24.31 4.52 32.05
CA ILE A 8 24.30 3.26 31.30
C ILE A 8 22.86 2.77 31.08
N PHE A 9 22.00 2.90 32.06
CA PHE A 9 20.59 2.52 31.97
C PHE A 9 19.81 3.42 31.00
N GLY A 10 20.07 4.74 31.00
CA GLY A 10 19.48 5.68 30.05
C GLY A 10 19.95 5.43 28.62
N MET A 11 21.19 5.09 28.42
CA MET A 11 21.75 4.80 27.11
C MET A 11 21.21 3.49 26.52
N LEU A 12 20.91 2.49 27.36
CA LEU A 12 20.30 1.24 26.95
C LEU A 12 18.85 1.43 26.49
N LEU A 13 18.11 2.30 27.14
CA LEU A 13 16.73 2.66 26.78
C LEU A 13 16.65 3.38 25.42
N ILE A 14 17.61 4.25 25.13
CA ILE A 14 17.67 4.97 23.84
C ILE A 14 17.95 4.02 22.68
N LEU A 15 18.80 2.98 22.87
CA LEU A 15 19.07 1.96 21.87
C LEU A 15 17.84 1.09 21.55
N PHE A 16 16.94 0.86 22.50
CA PHE A 16 15.69 0.13 22.27
C PHE A 16 14.69 0.90 21.41
N MET A 17 14.67 2.23 21.53
CA MET A 17 13.75 3.07 20.74
C MET A 17 14.15 3.22 19.27
N SER A 18 15.45 3.20 18.95
CA SER A 18 15.92 3.32 17.57
C SER A 18 15.61 2.09 16.72
N GLY A 19 15.46 0.90 17.30
CA GLY A 19 15.07 -0.32 16.60
C GLY A 19 13.66 -0.29 16.03
N CYS A 20 12.70 0.32 16.74
CA CYS A 20 11.31 0.44 16.31
C CYS A 20 11.13 1.42 15.15
N GLN A 21 11.94 2.49 15.07
CA GLN A 21 11.89 3.46 13.98
C GLN A 21 12.37 2.89 12.66
N THR A 22 13.36 2.02 12.66
CA THR A 22 13.91 1.40 11.45
C THR A 22 12.90 0.50 10.76
N ILE A 23 12.06 -0.21 11.50
CA ILE A 23 11.00 -1.07 10.95
C ILE A 23 9.88 -0.25 10.32
N LYS A 24 9.50 0.88 10.91
CA LYS A 24 8.51 1.80 10.35
C LYS A 24 8.95 2.41 9.02
N GLU A 25 10.21 2.82 8.90
CA GLU A 25 10.75 3.40 7.67
C GLU A 25 10.71 2.42 6.50
N LYS A 26 11.05 1.15 6.73
CA LYS A 26 11.00 0.12 5.68
C LYS A 26 9.58 -0.16 5.20
N THR A 27 8.60 -0.19 6.09
CA THR A 27 7.20 -0.39 5.74
C THR A 27 6.66 0.79 4.92
N ASP A 28 6.98 2.02 5.31
CA ASP A 28 6.59 3.23 4.59
C ASP A 28 7.20 3.30 3.18
N GLU A 29 8.44 2.86 3.00
CA GLU A 29 9.08 2.79 1.69
C GLU A 29 8.39 1.80 0.74
N ILE A 30 7.98 0.64 1.24
CA ILE A 30 7.27 -0.37 0.45
C ILE A 30 5.90 0.16 0.02
N GLU A 31 5.14 0.80 0.91
CA GLU A 31 3.86 1.42 0.60
C GLU A 31 3.98 2.54 -0.43
N LYS A 32 5.00 3.39 -0.31
CA LYS A 32 5.27 4.47 -1.27
C LYS A 32 5.62 3.94 -2.65
N LYS A 33 6.42 2.90 -2.75
CA LYS A 33 6.78 2.26 -4.03
C LYS A 33 5.56 1.67 -4.72
N GLU A 34 4.69 1.00 -3.99
CA GLU A 34 3.47 0.41 -4.52
C GLU A 34 2.48 1.49 -4.98
N SER A 35 2.25 2.51 -4.18
CA SER A 35 1.39 3.65 -4.55
C SER A 35 1.90 4.37 -5.80
N LYS A 36 3.21 4.57 -5.92
CA LYS A 36 3.82 5.17 -7.10
C LYS A 36 3.63 4.31 -8.35
N LYS A 37 3.76 3.00 -8.23
CA LYS A 37 3.56 2.04 -9.32
C LYS A 37 2.10 2.05 -9.79
N LEU A 38 1.14 2.05 -8.87
CA LEU A 38 -0.28 2.04 -9.18
C LEU A 38 -0.77 3.41 -9.70
N SER A 39 -0.19 4.51 -9.24
CA SER A 39 -0.55 5.85 -9.70
C SER A 39 -0.26 6.08 -11.18
N GLN A 40 0.62 5.29 -11.79
CA GLN A 40 0.90 5.34 -13.22
C GLN A 40 -0.32 5.00 -14.08
N PHE A 41 -1.27 4.25 -13.53
CA PHE A 41 -2.50 3.89 -14.24
C PHE A 41 -3.55 4.99 -14.25
N ILE A 42 -3.45 5.97 -13.36
CA ILE A 42 -4.40 7.09 -13.30
C ILE A 42 -4.29 7.91 -14.59
N GLY A 43 -5.43 8.13 -15.25
CA GLY A 43 -5.48 8.80 -16.53
C GLY A 43 -5.23 7.89 -17.74
N GLN A 44 -4.98 6.60 -17.53
CA GLN A 44 -4.79 5.62 -18.57
C GLN A 44 -6.10 4.88 -18.88
N PRO A 45 -6.28 4.37 -20.12
CA PRO A 45 -7.43 3.53 -20.44
C PRO A 45 -7.43 2.24 -19.61
N VAL A 46 -8.63 1.72 -19.32
CA VAL A 46 -8.77 0.46 -18.57
C VAL A 46 -8.12 -0.73 -19.31
N SER A 47 -8.00 -0.66 -20.64
CA SER A 47 -7.30 -1.68 -21.42
C SER A 47 -5.83 -1.81 -21.04
N GLU A 48 -5.15 -0.71 -20.76
CA GLU A 48 -3.75 -0.71 -20.30
C GLU A 48 -3.64 -1.35 -18.92
N LEU A 49 -4.57 -1.07 -18.02
CA LEU A 49 -4.62 -1.69 -16.71
C LEU A 49 -4.77 -3.23 -16.82
N LYS A 50 -5.65 -3.69 -17.70
CA LYS A 50 -5.90 -5.12 -17.91
C LYS A 50 -4.70 -5.84 -18.56
N ILE A 51 -3.92 -5.16 -19.37
CA ILE A 51 -2.69 -5.73 -19.95
C ILE A 51 -1.67 -6.02 -18.85
N VAL A 52 -1.49 -5.10 -17.91
CA VAL A 52 -0.50 -5.24 -16.84
C VAL A 52 -1.01 -6.11 -15.69
N MET A 53 -2.24 -5.89 -15.23
CA MET A 53 -2.80 -6.57 -14.06
C MET A 53 -3.55 -7.86 -14.40
N GLY A 54 -3.91 -8.05 -15.66
CA GLY A 54 -4.70 -9.18 -16.09
C GLY A 54 -6.21 -8.99 -15.86
N LYS A 55 -6.93 -10.12 -15.82
CA LYS A 55 -8.38 -10.10 -15.59
C LYS A 55 -8.68 -9.79 -14.12
N PRO A 56 -9.61 -8.87 -13.83
CA PRO A 56 -9.96 -8.57 -12.43
C PRO A 56 -10.64 -9.75 -11.75
N THR A 57 -10.43 -9.87 -10.44
CA THR A 57 -11.07 -10.88 -9.60
C THR A 57 -12.59 -10.62 -9.48
N GLY A 58 -12.97 -9.36 -9.49
CA GLY A 58 -14.38 -8.96 -9.40
C GLY A 58 -14.59 -7.55 -9.94
N ILE A 59 -15.85 -7.22 -10.15
CA ILE A 59 -16.30 -5.90 -10.60
C ILE A 59 -17.44 -5.46 -9.70
N SER A 60 -17.37 -4.22 -9.19
CA SER A 60 -18.45 -3.62 -8.40
C SER A 60 -18.73 -2.20 -8.85
N GLN A 61 -19.65 -1.52 -8.18
CA GLN A 61 -19.95 -0.11 -8.39
C GLN A 61 -19.66 0.67 -7.10
N SER A 62 -19.11 1.88 -7.26
CA SER A 62 -18.92 2.80 -6.14
C SER A 62 -20.26 3.46 -5.77
N ASP A 63 -20.27 4.20 -4.67
CA ASP A 63 -21.44 4.95 -4.22
C ASP A 63 -21.88 6.01 -5.24
N THR A 64 -20.94 6.47 -6.07
CA THR A 64 -21.21 7.43 -7.15
C THR A 64 -21.63 6.78 -8.46
N GLY A 65 -21.76 5.44 -8.50
CA GLY A 65 -22.15 4.70 -9.69
C GLY A 65 -21.01 4.38 -10.66
N LEU A 66 -19.78 4.68 -10.29
CA LEU A 66 -18.61 4.36 -11.11
C LEU A 66 -18.25 2.88 -11.00
N LYS A 67 -17.74 2.34 -12.11
CA LYS A 67 -17.27 0.96 -12.16
C LYS A 67 -15.97 0.82 -11.35
N VAL A 68 -15.88 -0.25 -10.54
CA VAL A 68 -14.72 -0.56 -9.72
C VAL A 68 -14.19 -1.94 -10.10
N LEU A 69 -12.96 -2.01 -10.57
CA LEU A 69 -12.26 -3.28 -10.82
C LEU A 69 -11.53 -3.71 -9.55
N ILE A 70 -11.73 -4.95 -9.13
CA ILE A 70 -11.17 -5.50 -7.91
C ILE A 70 -10.15 -6.58 -8.26
N TYR A 71 -8.93 -6.42 -7.76
CA TYR A 71 -7.85 -7.40 -7.89
C TYR A 71 -7.45 -7.88 -6.50
N LYS A 72 -7.63 -9.17 -6.24
CA LYS A 72 -7.24 -9.79 -4.97
C LYS A 72 -6.08 -10.74 -5.20
N THR A 73 -5.04 -10.60 -4.40
CA THR A 73 -3.92 -11.53 -4.34
C THR A 73 -3.65 -11.90 -2.90
N LYS A 74 -3.10 -13.09 -2.68
CA LYS A 74 -2.79 -13.58 -1.35
C LYS A 74 -1.30 -13.83 -1.22
N LYS A 75 -0.69 -13.26 -0.18
CA LYS A 75 0.73 -13.42 0.10
C LYS A 75 0.91 -13.61 1.61
N TYR A 76 1.59 -14.69 2.00
CA TYR A 76 1.82 -15.04 3.41
C TYR A 76 0.54 -15.10 4.25
N GLY A 77 -0.56 -15.60 3.67
CA GLY A 77 -1.85 -15.67 4.35
C GLY A 77 -2.62 -14.34 4.44
N ILE A 78 -2.04 -13.25 3.94
CA ILE A 78 -2.66 -11.92 3.95
C ILE A 78 -3.19 -11.61 2.56
N THR A 79 -4.47 -11.20 2.50
CA THR A 79 -5.11 -10.82 1.24
C THR A 79 -4.78 -9.37 0.92
N CYS A 80 -4.17 -9.16 -0.25
CA CYS A 80 -3.98 -7.83 -0.83
C CYS A 80 -5.14 -7.55 -1.77
N GLU A 81 -5.86 -6.46 -1.53
CA GLU A 81 -6.97 -6.02 -2.37
C GLU A 81 -6.63 -4.67 -2.99
N ARG A 82 -6.67 -4.63 -4.33
CA ARG A 82 -6.49 -3.41 -5.11
C ARG A 82 -7.79 -3.11 -5.85
N LYS A 83 -8.30 -1.90 -5.68
CA LYS A 83 -9.52 -1.43 -6.34
C LYS A 83 -9.19 -0.25 -7.24
N PHE A 84 -9.64 -0.31 -8.47
CA PHE A 84 -9.45 0.77 -9.45
C PHE A 84 -10.82 1.32 -9.86
N GLU A 85 -11.01 2.62 -9.71
CA GLU A 85 -12.21 3.31 -10.14
C GLU A 85 -12.10 3.70 -11.62
N ILE A 86 -13.12 3.34 -12.40
CA ILE A 86 -13.17 3.57 -13.84
C ILE A 86 -14.34 4.50 -14.13
N ASN A 87 -14.08 5.58 -14.88
CA ASN A 87 -15.12 6.51 -15.28
C ASN A 87 -15.90 6.01 -16.51
N ASN A 88 -16.91 6.77 -16.94
CA ASN A 88 -17.76 6.43 -18.08
C ASN A 88 -17.02 6.40 -19.42
N ASN A 89 -15.82 6.97 -19.48
CA ASN A 89 -14.95 6.94 -20.66
C ASN A 89 -13.95 5.79 -20.65
N ASP A 90 -14.12 4.82 -19.74
CA ASP A 90 -13.21 3.67 -19.54
C ASP A 90 -11.79 4.08 -19.19
N MET A 91 -11.64 5.16 -18.41
CA MET A 91 -10.36 5.65 -17.92
C MET A 91 -10.23 5.38 -16.42
N VAL A 92 -9.02 5.04 -15.99
CA VAL A 92 -8.71 4.88 -14.57
C VAL A 92 -8.60 6.25 -13.92
N ILE A 93 -9.42 6.54 -12.92
CA ILE A 93 -9.45 7.83 -12.23
C ILE A 93 -8.96 7.78 -10.80
N GLY A 94 -8.87 6.60 -10.21
CA GLY A 94 -8.41 6.44 -8.84
C GLY A 94 -8.14 4.99 -8.49
N PHE A 95 -7.47 4.78 -7.36
CA PHE A 95 -7.23 3.44 -6.84
C PHE A 95 -7.18 3.45 -5.31
N GLN A 96 -7.44 2.29 -4.72
CA GLN A 96 -7.29 2.03 -3.30
C GLN A 96 -6.65 0.67 -3.10
N THR A 97 -5.79 0.56 -2.08
CA THR A 97 -5.13 -0.69 -1.73
C THR A 97 -5.36 -1.02 -0.26
N LYS A 98 -5.50 -2.30 0.05
CA LYS A 98 -5.67 -2.79 1.41
C LYS A 98 -4.89 -4.09 1.59
N GLY A 99 -4.05 -4.14 2.61
CA GLY A 99 -3.26 -5.32 2.93
C GLY A 99 -2.13 -5.63 1.96
N CYS A 100 -1.74 -4.68 1.11
CA CYS A 100 -0.67 -4.84 0.12
C CYS A 100 0.68 -4.39 0.69
N PHE A 101 1.72 -5.24 0.55
CA PHE A 101 3.08 -4.93 0.97
C PHE A 101 4.10 -5.79 0.21
#